data_7003dcb9bbb9a122be4020e7074b2baf
#
_entry.id   7003dcb9bbb9a122be4020e7074b2baf
#
_cell.length_a   1.000
_cell.length_b   1.000
_cell.length_c   1.000
_cell.angle_alpha   90.00
_cell.angle_beta   90.00
_cell.angle_gamma   90.00
#
_symmetry.space_group_name_H-M   'P 1'
#
loop_
_entity.id
_entity.type
_entity.pdbx_description
1 polymer ?
#
loop_
_entity_poly.entity_id
_entity_poly.type
_entity_poly.pdbx_seq_one_letter_code
_entity_poly.pdbx_strand_id
1 'polypeptide(L)'
;LENFITPIFCCGEPLAIREAGTQNEYVAAQLKESLFHLSADKIKDIVIAYEPIWAIGTGKTATTEQAQEIHAYLRSVLADQYGAGIADQVSILYGGSVKANNAKELFSCPDVDGGLVGGASLVASDFIEIIKALK
;
A
#
# COMPACT_ATOMS: atom_id res chain seq x y z
N LEU A 1 -13.99 11.13 -6.60
CA LEU A 1 -15.15 10.25 -6.86
C LEU A 1 -16.25 10.93 -7.66
N GLU A 2 -16.60 12.16 -7.32
CA GLU A 2 -17.66 12.91 -8.03
C GLU A 2 -17.32 13.17 -9.51
N ASN A 3 -16.04 13.20 -9.86
CA ASN A 3 -15.57 13.42 -11.24
C ASN A 3 -15.20 12.12 -11.96
N PHE A 4 -15.65 10.97 -11.48
CA PHE A 4 -15.39 9.64 -12.06
C PHE A 4 -13.89 9.31 -12.19
N ILE A 5 -13.08 9.82 -11.27
CA ILE A 5 -11.66 9.50 -11.15
C ILE A 5 -11.48 8.56 -9.96
N THR A 6 -10.73 7.48 -10.14
CA THR A 6 -10.34 6.58 -9.04
C THR A 6 -9.20 7.22 -8.26
N PRO A 7 -9.42 7.60 -6.99
CA PRO A 7 -8.36 8.16 -6.15
C PRO A 7 -7.38 7.07 -5.71
N ILE A 8 -6.09 7.42 -5.63
CA ILE A 8 -5.08 6.63 -4.94
C ILE A 8 -4.70 7.40 -3.68
N PHE A 9 -5.05 6.85 -2.53
CA PHE A 9 -4.69 7.43 -1.23
C PHE A 9 -3.35 6.89 -0.77
N CYS A 10 -2.35 7.77 -0.66
CA CYS A 10 -1.01 7.42 -0.21
C CYS A 10 -0.87 7.69 1.28
N CYS A 11 -0.37 6.69 2.02
CA CYS A 11 -0.08 6.79 3.44
C CYS A 11 1.24 6.10 3.77
N GLY A 12 1.89 6.51 4.83
CA GLY A 12 3.16 5.92 5.26
C GLY A 12 3.82 6.72 6.36
N GLU A 13 4.67 6.07 7.12
CA GLU A 13 5.36 6.63 8.27
C GLU A 13 6.78 7.09 7.93
N PRO A 14 7.29 8.13 8.60
CA PRO A 14 8.71 8.48 8.59
C PRO A 14 9.54 7.51 9.44
N LEU A 15 10.86 7.54 9.23
CA LEU A 15 11.79 6.64 9.92
C LEU A 15 11.67 6.71 11.45
N ALA A 16 11.54 7.90 12.02
CA ALA A 16 11.43 8.07 13.48
C ALA A 16 10.22 7.31 14.07
N ILE A 17 9.09 7.28 13.37
CA ILE A 17 7.89 6.54 13.77
C ILE A 17 8.13 5.03 13.66
N ARG A 18 8.80 4.59 12.60
CA ARG A 18 9.18 3.18 12.43
C ARG A 18 10.13 2.71 13.53
N GLU A 19 11.14 3.49 13.85
CA GLU A 19 12.11 3.19 14.91
C GLU A 19 11.46 3.19 16.31
N ALA A 20 10.45 4.01 16.53
CA ALA A 20 9.65 4.01 17.76
C ALA A 20 8.69 2.83 17.87
N GLY A 21 8.48 2.06 16.80
CA GLY A 21 7.56 0.92 16.78
C GLY A 21 6.07 1.30 16.79
N THR A 22 5.74 2.55 16.44
CA THR A 22 4.36 3.10 16.44
C THR A 22 3.81 3.32 15.02
N GLN A 23 4.37 2.64 14.03
CA GLN A 23 3.97 2.78 12.63
C GLN A 23 2.51 2.37 12.38
N ASN A 24 2.03 1.34 13.05
CA ASN A 24 0.67 0.83 12.85
C ASN A 24 -0.37 1.89 13.22
N GLU A 25 -0.27 2.46 14.42
CA GLU A 25 -1.17 3.50 14.90
C GLU A 25 -1.07 4.77 14.04
N TYR A 26 0.14 5.13 13.64
CA TYR A 26 0.38 6.31 12.80
C TYR A 26 -0.30 6.18 11.43
N VAL A 27 -0.10 5.07 10.74
CA VAL A 27 -0.69 4.85 9.42
C VAL A 27 -2.20 4.64 9.50
N ALA A 28 -2.69 3.96 10.55
CA ALA A 28 -4.12 3.84 10.80
C ALA A 28 -4.79 5.20 11.03
N ALA A 29 -4.14 6.12 11.75
CA ALA A 29 -4.66 7.47 11.94
C ALA A 29 -4.79 8.21 10.60
N GLN A 30 -3.77 8.15 9.73
CA GLN A 30 -3.84 8.73 8.37
C GLN A 30 -5.05 8.19 7.59
N LEU A 31 -5.28 6.88 7.64
CA LEU A 31 -6.40 6.22 6.95
C LEU A 31 -7.75 6.69 7.50
N LYS A 32 -7.90 6.68 8.82
CA LYS A 32 -9.14 7.08 9.50
C LYS A 32 -9.52 8.52 9.25
N GLU A 33 -8.57 9.43 9.44
CA GLU A 33 -8.80 10.87 9.27
C GLU A 33 -9.12 11.25 7.83
N SER A 34 -8.53 10.54 6.86
CA SER A 34 -8.66 10.88 5.45
C SER A 34 -9.83 10.18 4.75
N LEU A 35 -10.18 8.95 5.15
CA LEU A 35 -11.10 8.11 4.37
C LEU A 35 -12.37 7.67 5.10
N PHE A 36 -12.39 7.61 6.46
CA PHE A 36 -13.51 6.99 7.18
C PHE A 36 -14.79 7.83 7.23
N HIS A 37 -14.80 8.99 6.59
CA HIS A 37 -16.03 9.72 6.28
C HIS A 37 -16.75 9.16 5.04
N LEU A 38 -16.10 8.28 4.26
CA LEU A 38 -16.69 7.65 3.09
C LEU A 38 -17.60 6.48 3.47
N SER A 39 -18.68 6.30 2.71
CA SER A 39 -19.53 5.13 2.86
C SER A 39 -18.88 3.85 2.35
N ALA A 40 -19.40 2.69 2.74
CA ALA A 40 -18.93 1.39 2.28
C ALA A 40 -18.97 1.23 0.74
N ASP A 41 -19.91 1.87 0.07
CA ASP A 41 -20.00 1.83 -1.39
C ASP A 41 -18.91 2.68 -2.06
N LYS A 42 -18.49 3.76 -1.41
CA LYS A 42 -17.47 4.67 -1.96
C LYS A 42 -16.05 4.21 -1.65
N ILE A 43 -15.82 3.58 -0.49
CA ILE A 43 -14.47 3.12 -0.12
C ILE A 43 -13.94 2.05 -1.07
N LYS A 44 -14.80 1.24 -1.68
CA LYS A 44 -14.42 0.22 -2.67
C LYS A 44 -13.76 0.80 -3.92
N ASP A 45 -14.07 2.05 -4.24
CA ASP A 45 -13.56 2.75 -5.42
C ASP A 45 -12.22 3.46 -5.15
N ILE A 46 -11.71 3.36 -3.92
CA ILE A 46 -10.41 3.92 -3.52
C ILE A 46 -9.32 2.85 -3.64
N VAL A 47 -8.17 3.25 -4.16
CA VAL A 47 -6.94 2.47 -4.06
C VAL A 47 -6.10 3.06 -2.94
N ILE A 48 -5.56 2.22 -2.08
CA ILE A 48 -4.63 2.63 -1.01
C ILE A 48 -3.22 2.27 -1.45
N ALA A 49 -2.27 3.17 -1.28
CA ALA A 49 -0.85 2.92 -1.48
C ALA A 49 -0.10 3.16 -0.18
N TYR A 50 0.52 2.12 0.36
CA TYR A 50 1.42 2.25 1.49
C TYR A 50 2.82 2.61 1.01
N GLU A 51 3.25 3.80 1.38
CA GLU A 51 4.54 4.37 1.00
C GLU A 51 5.40 4.61 2.25
N PRO A 52 6.23 3.63 2.69
CA PRO A 52 7.16 3.87 3.79
C PRO A 52 8.14 4.97 3.40
N ILE A 53 8.02 6.16 4.00
CA ILE A 53 8.78 7.36 3.61
C ILE A 53 10.29 7.10 3.72
N TRP A 54 10.69 6.30 4.71
CA TRP A 54 12.08 5.90 4.90
C TRP A 54 12.66 4.98 3.82
N ALA A 55 11.80 4.43 2.95
CA ALA A 55 12.16 3.54 1.84
C ALA A 55 11.90 4.16 0.45
N ILE A 56 11.63 5.47 0.39
CA ILE A 56 11.41 6.18 -0.88
C ILE A 56 12.67 6.98 -1.24
N GLY A 57 13.33 6.59 -2.33
CA GLY A 57 14.51 7.31 -2.84
C GLY A 57 15.74 7.27 -1.93
N THR A 58 15.75 6.44 -0.91
CA THR A 58 16.84 6.35 0.09
C THR A 58 17.81 5.18 -0.16
N GLY A 59 17.46 4.29 -1.10
CA GLY A 59 18.13 3.01 -1.29
C GLY A 59 17.75 1.93 -0.27
N LYS A 60 16.96 2.26 0.76
CA LYS A 60 16.39 1.30 1.68
C LYS A 60 15.09 0.73 1.10
N THR A 61 14.79 -0.53 1.43
CA THR A 61 13.53 -1.19 1.08
C THR A 61 12.93 -1.80 2.34
N ALA A 62 11.60 -1.85 2.42
CA ALA A 62 10.96 -2.69 3.42
C ALA A 62 11.22 -4.17 3.08
N THR A 63 11.37 -5.01 4.10
CA THR A 63 11.35 -6.45 3.88
C THR A 63 9.94 -6.91 3.48
N THR A 64 9.83 -8.12 2.92
CA THR A 64 8.52 -8.71 2.59
C THR A 64 7.65 -8.86 3.83
N GLU A 65 8.25 -9.23 4.96
CA GLU A 65 7.56 -9.35 6.25
C GLU A 65 7.03 -8.00 6.73
N GLN A 66 7.84 -6.95 6.65
CA GLN A 66 7.43 -5.59 7.03
C GLN A 66 6.30 -5.09 6.14
N ALA A 67 6.38 -5.33 4.83
CA ALA A 67 5.32 -4.97 3.89
C ALA A 67 4.03 -5.74 4.19
N GLN A 68 4.12 -7.06 4.36
CA GLN A 68 2.97 -7.90 4.68
C GLN A 68 2.31 -7.48 6.00
N GLU A 69 3.09 -7.25 7.04
CA GLU A 69 2.58 -6.87 8.36
C GLU A 69 1.74 -5.58 8.30
N ILE A 70 2.27 -4.53 7.68
CA ILE A 70 1.56 -3.25 7.61
C ILE A 70 0.35 -3.33 6.67
N HIS A 71 0.44 -4.06 5.56
CA HIS A 71 -0.68 -4.26 4.64
C HIS A 71 -1.82 -5.05 5.30
N ALA A 72 -1.50 -6.14 6.00
CA ALA A 72 -2.48 -6.90 6.78
C ALA A 72 -3.14 -6.04 7.85
N TYR A 73 -2.36 -5.22 8.53
CA TYR A 73 -2.88 -4.29 9.53
C TYR A 73 -3.84 -3.26 8.93
N LEU A 74 -3.47 -2.63 7.81
CA LEU A 74 -4.36 -1.69 7.11
C LEU A 74 -5.67 -2.36 6.67
N ARG A 75 -5.59 -3.58 6.15
CA ARG A 75 -6.77 -4.35 5.78
C ARG A 75 -7.64 -4.67 7.00
N SER A 76 -7.06 -5.00 8.14
CA SER A 76 -7.80 -5.21 9.38
C SER A 76 -8.53 -3.95 9.86
N VAL A 77 -7.89 -2.79 9.76
CA VAL A 77 -8.49 -1.49 10.10
C VAL A 77 -9.68 -1.16 9.19
N LEU A 78 -9.59 -1.49 7.90
CA LEU A 78 -10.71 -1.38 6.96
C LEU A 78 -11.84 -2.36 7.30
N ALA A 79 -11.48 -3.61 7.66
CA ALA A 79 -12.45 -4.63 8.04
C ALA A 79 -13.23 -4.27 9.32
N ASP A 80 -12.55 -3.68 10.29
CA ASP A 80 -13.19 -3.18 11.53
C ASP A 80 -14.22 -2.08 11.24
N GLN A 81 -13.95 -1.22 10.25
CA GLN A 81 -14.84 -0.12 9.89
C GLN A 81 -15.97 -0.52 8.96
N TYR A 82 -15.67 -1.33 7.94
CA TYR A 82 -16.56 -1.59 6.81
C TYR A 82 -16.99 -3.06 6.66
N GLY A 83 -16.40 -3.96 7.45
CA GLY A 83 -16.55 -5.39 7.30
C GLY A 83 -15.52 -6.03 6.37
N ALA A 84 -15.22 -7.31 6.61
CA ALA A 84 -14.18 -8.04 5.86
C ALA A 84 -14.46 -8.09 4.34
N GLY A 85 -15.72 -8.29 3.94
CA GLY A 85 -16.08 -8.36 2.52
C GLY A 85 -15.82 -7.07 1.75
N ILE A 86 -15.91 -5.90 2.39
CA ILE A 86 -15.54 -4.61 1.80
C ILE A 86 -14.02 -4.45 1.81
N ALA A 87 -13.37 -4.76 2.93
CA ALA A 87 -11.93 -4.65 3.06
C ALA A 87 -11.18 -5.49 2.00
N ASP A 88 -11.70 -6.67 1.66
CA ASP A 88 -11.13 -7.54 0.64
C ASP A 88 -11.27 -7.00 -0.80
N GLN A 89 -12.19 -6.06 -1.02
CA GLN A 89 -12.37 -5.42 -2.32
C GLN A 89 -11.49 -4.19 -2.52
N VAL A 90 -10.90 -3.66 -1.45
CA VAL A 90 -10.01 -2.49 -1.53
C VAL A 90 -8.61 -2.94 -1.89
N SER A 91 -8.07 -2.42 -3.00
CA SER A 91 -6.68 -2.69 -3.38
C SER A 91 -5.72 -1.91 -2.50
N ILE A 92 -4.76 -2.61 -1.91
CA ILE A 92 -3.67 -2.01 -1.11
C ILE A 92 -2.34 -2.29 -1.80
N LEU A 93 -1.76 -1.25 -2.38
CA LEU A 93 -0.51 -1.31 -3.14
C LEU A 93 0.70 -0.99 -2.25
N TYR A 94 1.81 -1.68 -2.50
CA TYR A 94 3.09 -1.30 -1.91
C TYR A 94 3.75 -0.22 -2.78
N GLY A 95 4.04 0.94 -2.19
CA GLY A 95 4.59 2.11 -2.87
C GLY A 95 6.01 2.48 -2.43
N GLY A 96 6.70 1.61 -1.69
CA GLY A 96 8.13 1.74 -1.46
C GLY A 96 8.93 1.37 -2.71
N SER A 97 10.22 1.09 -2.56
CA SER A 97 11.08 0.72 -3.69
C SER A 97 10.69 -0.65 -4.27
N VAL A 98 10.03 -0.64 -5.42
CA VAL A 98 9.68 -1.83 -6.21
C VAL A 98 10.59 -1.90 -7.43
N LYS A 99 11.24 -3.04 -7.62
CA LYS A 99 12.15 -3.34 -8.74
C LYS A 99 11.85 -4.71 -9.30
N ALA A 100 12.38 -5.01 -10.49
CA ALA A 100 12.24 -6.33 -11.11
C ALA A 100 12.73 -7.49 -10.20
N ASN A 101 13.75 -7.25 -9.38
CA ASN A 101 14.35 -8.26 -8.51
C ASN A 101 13.64 -8.49 -7.17
N ASN A 102 12.71 -7.63 -6.75
CA ASN A 102 11.96 -7.79 -5.49
C ASN A 102 10.43 -7.87 -5.67
N ALA A 103 9.94 -7.55 -6.84
CA ALA A 103 8.50 -7.48 -7.10
C ALA A 103 7.79 -8.82 -6.84
N LYS A 104 8.40 -9.94 -7.26
CA LYS A 104 7.79 -11.26 -7.08
C LYS A 104 7.60 -11.64 -5.60
N GLU A 105 8.58 -11.35 -4.76
CA GLU A 105 8.48 -11.62 -3.32
C GLU A 105 7.43 -10.72 -2.66
N LEU A 106 7.46 -9.43 -2.96
CA LEU A 106 6.49 -8.46 -2.44
C LEU A 106 5.06 -8.82 -2.85
N PHE A 107 4.84 -9.10 -4.13
CA PHE A 107 3.49 -9.38 -4.66
C PHE A 107 2.98 -10.78 -4.31
N SER A 108 3.84 -11.68 -3.83
CA SER A 108 3.40 -12.97 -3.29
C SER A 108 2.83 -12.86 -1.88
N CYS A 109 3.06 -11.75 -1.17
CA CYS A 109 2.45 -11.49 0.13
C CYS A 109 0.91 -11.45 0.02
N PRO A 110 0.17 -12.09 0.94
CA PRO A 110 -1.29 -12.20 0.85
C PRO A 110 -2.03 -10.86 0.76
N ASP A 111 -1.58 -9.85 1.52
CA ASP A 111 -2.25 -8.55 1.63
C ASP A 111 -1.63 -7.45 0.75
N VAL A 112 -0.62 -7.77 -0.04
CA VAL A 112 -0.05 -6.88 -1.04
C VAL A 112 -0.71 -7.17 -2.39
N ASP A 113 -1.56 -6.27 -2.86
CA ASP A 113 -2.35 -6.46 -4.09
C ASP A 113 -1.59 -6.04 -5.37
N GLY A 114 -0.47 -5.35 -5.20
CA GLY A 114 0.35 -4.88 -6.30
C GLY A 114 1.31 -3.79 -5.85
N GLY A 115 1.82 -3.01 -6.79
CA GLY A 115 2.79 -1.96 -6.51
C GLY A 115 2.44 -0.62 -7.15
N LEU A 116 2.77 0.46 -6.48
CA LEU A 116 2.84 1.80 -7.05
C LEU A 116 4.30 2.06 -7.40
N VAL A 117 4.63 1.99 -8.70
CA VAL A 117 6.01 1.93 -9.19
C VAL A 117 6.48 3.29 -9.65
N GLY A 118 7.60 3.76 -9.08
CA GLY A 118 8.26 5.02 -9.49
C GLY A 118 9.31 4.82 -10.58
N GLY A 119 10.59 5.05 -10.26
CA GLY A 119 11.71 5.06 -11.20
C GLY A 119 11.85 3.81 -12.07
N ALA A 120 11.55 2.64 -11.55
CA ALA A 120 11.59 1.39 -12.32
C ALA A 120 10.57 1.34 -13.48
N SER A 121 9.53 2.17 -13.45
CA SER A 121 8.55 2.30 -14.54
C SER A 121 9.09 3.03 -15.77
N LEU A 122 10.21 3.73 -15.63
CA LEU A 122 10.85 4.48 -16.71
C LEU A 122 11.65 3.60 -17.68
N VAL A 123 11.94 2.36 -17.28
CA VAL A 123 12.65 1.36 -18.11
C VAL A 123 11.66 0.26 -18.46
N ALA A 124 11.28 0.17 -19.73
CA ALA A 124 10.22 -0.72 -20.19
C ALA A 124 10.47 -2.20 -19.82
N SER A 125 11.69 -2.70 -19.98
CA SER A 125 12.04 -4.09 -19.62
C SER A 125 11.83 -4.37 -18.13
N ASP A 126 12.25 -3.46 -17.25
CA ASP A 126 12.10 -3.60 -15.80
C ASP A 126 10.62 -3.54 -15.41
N PHE A 127 9.87 -2.62 -15.99
CA PHE A 127 8.43 -2.47 -15.71
C PHE A 127 7.64 -3.71 -16.16
N ILE A 128 7.98 -4.28 -17.31
CA ILE A 128 7.37 -5.54 -17.80
C ILE A 128 7.62 -6.68 -16.82
N GLU A 129 8.84 -6.83 -16.30
CA GLU A 129 9.15 -7.88 -15.32
C GLU A 129 8.38 -7.66 -13.99
N ILE A 130 8.21 -6.41 -13.57
CA ILE A 130 7.37 -6.07 -12.40
C ILE A 130 5.91 -6.48 -12.64
N ILE A 131 5.35 -6.17 -13.83
CA ILE A 131 3.97 -6.55 -14.20
C ILE A 131 3.80 -8.08 -14.20
N LYS A 132 4.77 -8.81 -14.75
CA LYS A 132 4.75 -10.28 -14.78
C LYS A 132 4.84 -10.92 -13.38
N ALA A 133 5.29 -10.17 -12.38
CA ALA A 133 5.39 -10.63 -10.99
C ALA A 133 4.04 -10.58 -10.25
N LEU A 134 3.00 -9.95 -10.81
CA LEU A 134 1.66 -9.94 -10.22
C LEU A 134 1.05 -11.35 -10.16
N LYS A 135 0.19 -11.57 -9.17
CA LYS A 135 -0.54 -12.84 -8.96
C LYS A 135 -1.53 -13.09 -10.09
#